data_5adcdd4c1858629e26256e48a7e35025
#
_entry.id   5adcdd4c1858629e26256e48a7e35025
#
_cell.length_a   1.000
_cell.length_b   1.000
_cell.length_c   1.000
_cell.angle_alpha   90.00
_cell.angle_beta   90.00
_cell.angle_gamma   90.00
#
_symmetry.space_group_name_H-M   'P 1'
#
loop_
_entity.id
_entity.type
_entity.pdbx_description
1 polymer ?
#
loop_
_entity_poly.entity_id
_entity_poly.type
_entity_poly.pdbx_seq_one_letter_code
_entity_poly.pdbx_strand_id
1 'polypeptide(L)'
;MELHEYYSEINSRIEKIDFDALWKDFKPLKFALYNDKKCFFDGQYIEKTDDFFANTAIEFNGEVIAIWNVSEPTDSDVLTSKIVHEMFHGFQTISG
;
A
#
# COMPACT_ATOMS: atom_id res chain seq x y z
N MET A 1 3.96 4.94 16.20
CA MET A 1 3.39 3.61 15.85
C MET A 1 4.37 2.85 14.96
N GLU A 2 4.40 1.54 15.13
CA GLU A 2 5.21 0.68 14.28
C GLU A 2 4.52 0.44 12.93
N LEU A 3 5.30 -0.01 11.93
CA LEU A 3 4.74 -0.27 10.60
C LEU A 3 3.60 -1.29 10.62
N HIS A 4 3.73 -2.35 11.43
CA HIS A 4 2.68 -3.37 11.51
C HIS A 4 1.38 -2.82 12.09
N GLU A 5 1.46 -1.81 12.95
CA GLU A 5 0.28 -1.17 13.53
C GLU A 5 -0.43 -0.31 12.48
N TYR A 6 0.32 0.48 11.73
CA TYR A 6 -0.25 1.23 10.59
C TYR A 6 -0.87 0.29 9.57
N TYR A 7 -0.15 -0.79 9.24
CA TYR A 7 -0.65 -1.78 8.30
C TYR A 7 -2.01 -2.35 8.72
N SER A 8 -2.12 -2.74 9.99
CA SER A 8 -3.35 -3.31 10.53
C SER A 8 -4.52 -2.33 10.44
N GLU A 9 -4.30 -1.06 10.78
CA GLU A 9 -5.34 -0.04 10.70
C GLU A 9 -5.75 0.24 9.27
N ILE A 10 -4.77 0.36 8.37
CA ILE A 10 -5.05 0.62 6.95
C ILE A 10 -5.81 -0.55 6.34
N ASN A 11 -5.36 -1.77 6.61
CA ASN A 11 -6.00 -2.96 6.07
C ASN A 11 -7.45 -3.09 6.54
N SER A 12 -7.71 -2.77 7.80
CA SER A 12 -9.06 -2.76 8.35
C SER A 12 -9.96 -1.75 7.62
N ARG A 13 -9.43 -0.58 7.29
CA ARG A 13 -10.17 0.44 6.55
C ARG A 13 -10.42 0.03 5.10
N ILE A 14 -9.42 -0.58 4.46
CA ILE A 14 -9.54 -1.06 3.08
C ILE A 14 -10.62 -2.12 2.96
N GLU A 15 -10.73 -3.02 3.93
CA GLU A 15 -11.75 -4.07 3.94
C GLU A 15 -13.16 -3.51 3.95
N LYS A 16 -13.34 -2.28 4.44
CA LYS A 16 -14.66 -1.61 4.51
C LYS A 16 -15.01 -0.83 3.26
N ILE A 17 -14.07 -0.67 2.34
CA ILE A 17 -14.30 0.09 1.11
C ILE A 17 -14.96 -0.82 0.07
N ASP A 18 -16.03 -0.33 -0.54
CA ASP A 18 -16.66 -1.02 -1.67
C ASP A 18 -15.98 -0.56 -2.96
N PHE A 19 -14.97 -1.28 -3.38
CA PHE A 19 -14.19 -0.93 -4.57
C PHE A 19 -15.00 -1.07 -5.86
N ASP A 20 -15.94 -2.01 -5.92
CA ASP A 20 -16.80 -2.18 -7.09
C ASP A 20 -17.69 -0.96 -7.30
N ALA A 21 -18.08 -0.30 -6.21
CA ALA A 21 -18.89 0.92 -6.30
C ALA A 21 -18.06 2.11 -6.77
N LEU A 22 -16.73 2.09 -6.53
CA LEU A 22 -15.84 3.18 -6.93
C LEU A 22 -15.39 3.04 -8.39
N TRP A 23 -14.95 1.84 -8.76
CA TRP A 23 -14.48 1.57 -10.12
C TRP A 23 -14.86 0.15 -10.51
N LYS A 24 -15.45 0.03 -11.70
CA LYS A 24 -15.84 -1.28 -12.23
C LYS A 24 -14.59 -2.16 -12.39
N ASP A 25 -14.69 -3.40 -11.92
CA ASP A 25 -13.64 -4.42 -12.00
C ASP A 25 -12.36 -4.09 -11.20
N PHE A 26 -12.37 -3.00 -10.43
CA PHE A 26 -11.23 -2.66 -9.58
C PHE A 26 -11.12 -3.65 -8.42
N LYS A 27 -9.89 -4.12 -8.18
CA LYS A 27 -9.58 -4.95 -7.01
C LYS A 27 -8.42 -4.32 -6.26
N PRO A 28 -8.47 -4.30 -4.93
CA PRO A 28 -7.37 -3.74 -4.16
C PRO A 28 -6.09 -4.58 -4.37
N LEU A 29 -4.99 -3.90 -4.54
CA LEU A 29 -3.68 -4.53 -4.63
C LEU A 29 -3.12 -4.73 -3.22
N LYS A 30 -2.11 -5.58 -3.10
CA LYS A 30 -1.34 -5.65 -1.87
C LYS A 30 -0.56 -4.35 -1.70
N PHE A 31 -0.20 -4.04 -0.48
CA PHE A 31 0.56 -2.81 -0.21
C PHE A 31 1.65 -3.06 0.82
N ALA A 32 2.68 -2.22 0.76
CA ALA A 32 3.80 -2.26 1.68
C ALA A 32 4.01 -0.90 2.32
N LEU A 33 4.36 -0.90 3.59
CA LEU A 33 4.77 0.29 4.31
C LEU A 33 6.25 0.14 4.64
N TYR A 34 7.02 1.21 4.46
CA TYR A 34 8.45 1.14 4.72
C TYR A 34 8.96 2.43 5.36
N ASN A 35 10.12 2.34 5.99
CA ASN A 35 10.84 3.50 6.49
C ASN A 35 12.33 3.29 6.19
N ASP A 36 13.20 4.07 6.82
CA ASP A 36 14.64 4.01 6.55
C ASP A 36 15.27 2.65 6.89
N LYS A 37 14.63 1.88 7.74
CA LYS A 37 15.22 0.66 8.29
C LYS A 37 14.45 -0.61 7.99
N LYS A 38 13.13 -0.52 7.83
CA LYS A 38 12.24 -1.68 7.77
C LYS A 38 11.23 -1.56 6.63
N CYS A 39 10.74 -2.71 6.20
CA CYS A 39 9.63 -2.78 5.25
C CYS A 39 8.64 -3.83 5.75
N PHE A 40 7.37 -3.48 5.82
CA PHE A 40 6.30 -4.38 6.23
C PHE A 40 5.38 -4.63 5.04
N PHE A 41 5.32 -5.87 4.57
CA PHE A 41 4.57 -6.25 3.39
C PHE A 41 3.72 -7.48 3.65
N ASP A 42 2.44 -7.39 3.28
CA ASP A 42 1.49 -8.51 3.32
C ASP A 42 1.46 -9.23 4.68
N GLY A 43 1.51 -8.45 5.74
CA GLY A 43 1.41 -8.97 7.10
C GLY A 43 2.71 -9.41 7.75
N GLN A 44 3.86 -9.15 7.13
CA GLN A 44 5.15 -9.53 7.71
C GLN A 44 6.25 -8.55 7.37
N TYR A 45 7.27 -8.51 8.20
CA TYR A 45 8.46 -7.71 7.93
C TYR A 45 9.33 -8.45 6.91
N ILE A 46 9.80 -7.71 5.91
CA ILE A 46 10.68 -8.22 4.88
C ILE A 46 11.91 -7.32 4.76
N GLU A 47 12.93 -7.79 4.04
CA GLU A 47 14.10 -6.99 3.78
C GLU A 47 13.76 -5.85 2.82
N LYS A 48 14.15 -4.62 3.18
CA LYS A 48 13.94 -3.47 2.33
C LYS A 48 14.94 -3.49 1.18
N THR A 49 14.45 -3.40 -0.04
CA THR A 49 15.27 -3.36 -1.25
C THR A 49 15.30 -1.94 -1.82
N ASP A 50 16.13 -1.72 -2.84
CA ASP A 50 16.22 -0.42 -3.51
C ASP A 50 14.94 -0.02 -4.25
N ASP A 51 14.01 -0.97 -4.44
CA ASP A 51 12.72 -0.69 -5.05
C ASP A 51 11.82 0.19 -4.17
N PHE A 52 12.07 0.18 -2.86
CA PHE A 52 11.28 0.95 -1.89
C PHE A 52 11.90 2.34 -1.68
N PHE A 53 11.69 3.22 -2.63
CA PHE A 53 12.27 4.57 -2.56
C PHE A 53 11.29 5.71 -2.86
N ALA A 54 10.05 5.40 -3.22
CA ALA A 54 9.06 6.42 -3.55
C ALA A 54 7.68 6.01 -3.02
N ASN A 55 6.74 6.94 -3.04
CA ASN A 55 5.35 6.68 -2.68
C ASN A 55 4.59 6.45 -3.97
N THR A 56 4.48 5.20 -4.40
CA THR A 56 3.95 4.86 -5.71
C THR A 56 3.54 3.39 -5.77
N ALA A 57 3.21 2.92 -6.96
CA ALA A 57 3.01 1.50 -7.21
C ALA A 57 4.25 0.95 -7.92
N ILE A 58 4.68 -0.25 -7.53
CA ILE A 58 5.85 -0.91 -8.14
C ILE A 58 5.53 -2.37 -8.44
N GLU A 59 6.34 -2.98 -9.30
CA GLU A 59 6.30 -4.41 -9.49
C GLU A 59 7.25 -5.07 -8.50
N PHE A 60 6.72 -6.00 -7.72
CA PHE A 60 7.47 -6.69 -6.68
C PHE A 60 7.09 -8.16 -6.67
N ASN A 61 8.07 -9.06 -6.84
CA ASN A 61 7.84 -10.51 -6.91
C ASN A 61 6.77 -10.92 -7.93
N GLY A 62 6.73 -10.21 -9.06
CA GLY A 62 5.78 -10.53 -10.13
C GLY A 62 4.39 -9.97 -9.94
N GLU A 63 4.19 -9.12 -8.92
CA GLU A 63 2.92 -8.45 -8.65
C GLU A 63 3.10 -6.95 -8.63
N VAL A 64 2.06 -6.22 -8.99
CA VAL A 64 2.05 -4.76 -8.80
C VAL A 64 1.48 -4.49 -7.41
N ILE A 65 2.24 -3.76 -6.60
CA ILE A 65 1.83 -3.40 -5.23
C ILE A 65 1.97 -1.90 -5.02
N ALA A 66 1.21 -1.37 -4.07
CA ALA A 66 1.34 0.02 -3.64
C ALA A 66 2.38 0.07 -2.51
N ILE A 67 3.25 1.09 -2.53
CA ILE A 67 4.24 1.29 -1.47
C ILE A 67 4.13 2.70 -0.92
N TRP A 68 4.40 2.86 0.36
CA TRP A 68 4.33 4.17 1.01
C TRP A 68 5.37 4.27 2.12
N ASN A 69 6.08 5.40 2.13
CA ASN A 69 7.08 5.70 3.16
C ASN A 69 6.38 6.27 4.40
N VAL A 70 6.58 5.65 5.54
CA VAL A 70 5.99 6.06 6.82
C VAL A 70 7.13 6.44 7.75
N SER A 71 7.87 7.48 7.38
CA SER A 71 9.00 7.97 8.18
C SER A 71 8.58 8.93 9.29
N GLU A 72 7.40 9.53 9.17
CA GLU A 72 6.88 10.50 10.13
C GLU A 72 5.50 10.05 10.62
N PRO A 73 5.12 10.44 11.85
CA PRO A 73 3.77 10.15 12.33
C PRO A 73 2.72 10.73 11.38
N THR A 74 1.77 9.92 10.98
CA THR A 74 0.72 10.29 10.04
C THR A 74 -0.59 9.65 10.46
N ASP A 75 -1.70 10.31 10.14
CA ASP A 75 -3.03 9.79 10.39
C ASP A 75 -3.31 8.57 9.49
N SER A 76 -3.84 7.50 10.08
CA SER A 76 -4.13 6.26 9.34
C SER A 76 -5.19 6.45 8.26
N ASP A 77 -6.15 7.36 8.46
CA ASP A 77 -7.16 7.64 7.44
C ASP A 77 -6.53 8.31 6.23
N VAL A 78 -5.59 9.24 6.46
CA VAL A 78 -4.84 9.90 5.39
C VAL A 78 -3.99 8.89 4.65
N LEU A 79 -3.28 8.03 5.37
CA LEU A 79 -2.46 6.97 4.76
C LEU A 79 -3.31 6.02 3.91
N THR A 80 -4.47 5.63 4.42
CA THR A 80 -5.37 4.74 3.68
C THR A 80 -5.79 5.37 2.36
N SER A 81 -6.18 6.64 2.38
CA SER A 81 -6.57 7.38 1.18
C SER A 81 -5.45 7.41 0.15
N LYS A 82 -4.22 7.69 0.58
CA LYS A 82 -3.06 7.77 -0.30
C LYS A 82 -2.68 6.41 -0.89
N ILE A 83 -2.74 5.36 -0.07
CA ILE A 83 -2.44 4.00 -0.51
C ILE A 83 -3.48 3.50 -1.52
N VAL A 84 -4.76 3.77 -1.29
CA VAL A 84 -5.83 3.41 -2.24
C VAL A 84 -5.61 4.14 -3.57
N HIS A 85 -5.19 5.40 -3.52
CA HIS A 85 -4.87 6.17 -4.71
C HIS A 85 -3.74 5.50 -5.52
N GLU A 86 -2.69 5.04 -4.85
CA GLU A 86 -1.59 4.34 -5.51
C GLU A 86 -2.00 2.96 -6.01
N MET A 87 -2.90 2.28 -5.32
CA MET A 87 -3.48 1.02 -5.80
C MET A 87 -4.23 1.24 -7.11
N PHE A 88 -4.95 2.34 -7.22
CA PHE A 88 -5.67 2.70 -8.44
C PHE A 88 -4.71 2.91 -9.61
N HIS A 89 -3.61 3.62 -9.38
CA HIS A 89 -2.58 3.80 -10.40
C HIS A 89 -1.96 2.47 -10.82
N GLY A 90 -1.67 1.59 -9.86
CA GLY A 90 -1.16 0.26 -10.16
C GLY A 90 -2.16 -0.57 -10.97
N PHE A 91 -3.44 -0.49 -10.62
CA PHE A 91 -4.50 -1.16 -11.35
C PHE A 91 -4.59 -0.66 -12.79
N GLN A 92 -4.48 0.65 -13.00
CA GLN A 92 -4.47 1.22 -14.35
C GLN A 92 -3.31 0.67 -15.18
N THR A 93 -2.15 0.49 -14.58
CA THR A 93 -0.97 -0.07 -15.22
C THR A 93 -1.22 -1.52 -15.66
N ILE A 94 -1.87 -2.32 -14.84
CA ILE A 94 -2.19 -3.72 -15.14
C ILE A 94 -3.27 -3.80 -16.24
N SER A 95 -4.24 -2.93 -16.18
CA SER A 95 -5.41 -2.98 -17.10
C SER A 95 -5.12 -2.39 -18.47
N GLY A 96 -4.00 -1.74 -18.60
CA GLY A 96 -3.66 -1.06 -19.85
C GLY A 96 -4.04 0.37 -19.80
#